data_d6229a1cf3c2945a99c56acee5fb5642
#
_entry.id   d6229a1cf3c2945a99c56acee5fb5642
#
_cell.length_a   1.000
_cell.length_b   1.000
_cell.length_c   1.000
_cell.angle_alpha   90.00
_cell.angle_beta   90.00
_cell.angle_gamma   90.00
#
_symmetry.space_group_name_H-M   'P 1'
#
loop_
_entity.id
_entity.type
_entity.pdbx_description
1 polymer ?
#
loop_
_entity_poly.entity_id
_entity_poly.type
_entity_poly.pdbx_seq_one_letter_code
_entity_poly.pdbx_strand_id
1 'polypeptide(L)'
;MEAYTSFAQVYDTFMDNVPYEDWSDRIRTILRQYGITGGLALDLGCGTGKMTELLAEAGFDMIGVDNSEDMLELAMEKRLVSGHDILYLLQDMQEFELY
;
A
#
# COMPACT_ATOMS: atom_id res chain seq x y z
N MET A 1 -15.68 12.48 8.01
CA MET A 1 -14.94 13.30 8.96
C MET A 1 -13.87 14.10 8.24
N GLU A 2 -14.14 15.39 8.10
CA GLU A 2 -13.26 16.25 7.32
C GLU A 2 -11.85 16.35 7.89
N ALA A 3 -11.70 16.34 9.21
CA ALA A 3 -10.39 16.45 9.85
C ALA A 3 -9.46 15.29 9.46
N TYR A 4 -9.99 14.07 9.45
CA TYR A 4 -9.20 12.91 9.06
C TYR A 4 -8.92 12.88 7.57
N THR A 5 -9.91 13.27 6.75
CA THR A 5 -9.71 13.37 5.32
C THR A 5 -8.62 14.38 4.99
N SER A 6 -8.65 15.54 5.67
CA SER A 6 -7.61 16.56 5.51
C SER A 6 -6.24 16.05 5.94
N PHE A 7 -6.18 15.31 7.06
CA PHE A 7 -4.94 14.70 7.53
C PHE A 7 -4.38 13.71 6.51
N ALA A 8 -5.24 12.85 5.98
CA ALA A 8 -4.80 11.86 5.00
C ALA A 8 -4.25 12.52 3.74
N GLN A 9 -4.88 13.60 3.27
CA GLN A 9 -4.41 14.34 2.11
C GLN A 9 -3.07 15.04 2.38
N VAL A 10 -2.92 15.64 3.55
CA VAL A 10 -1.66 16.28 3.94
C VAL A 10 -0.56 15.22 4.07
N TYR A 11 -0.86 14.08 4.70
CA TYR A 11 0.06 12.96 4.80
C TYR A 11 0.51 12.50 3.42
N ASP A 12 -0.43 12.31 2.51
CA ASP A 12 -0.13 11.84 1.16
C ASP A 12 0.77 12.83 0.42
N THR A 13 0.47 14.13 0.52
CA THR A 13 1.30 15.17 -0.09
C THR A 13 2.70 15.21 0.52
N PHE A 14 2.79 15.12 1.84
CA PHE A 14 4.07 15.07 2.55
C PHE A 14 4.90 13.88 2.09
N MET A 15 4.25 12.71 2.00
CA MET A 15 4.92 11.47 1.64
C MET A 15 5.27 11.40 0.15
N ASP A 16 4.77 12.32 -0.69
CA ASP A 16 5.19 12.41 -2.09
C ASP A 16 6.69 12.67 -2.24
N ASN A 17 7.31 13.24 -1.22
CA ASN A 17 8.76 13.49 -1.22
C ASN A 17 9.57 12.28 -0.76
N VAL A 18 8.92 11.22 -0.30
CA VAL A 18 9.58 9.98 0.09
C VAL A 18 9.95 9.21 -1.17
N PRO A 19 11.17 8.68 -1.29
CA PRO A 19 11.59 7.97 -2.51
C PRO A 19 11.02 6.55 -2.58
N TYR A 20 9.71 6.45 -2.73
CA TYR A 20 9.01 5.16 -2.77
C TYR A 20 9.48 4.28 -3.91
N GLU A 21 9.76 4.86 -5.08
CA GLU A 21 10.23 4.08 -6.21
C GLU A 21 11.58 3.44 -5.93
N ASP A 22 12.49 4.18 -5.29
CA ASP A 22 13.79 3.64 -4.90
C ASP A 22 13.64 2.54 -3.86
N TRP A 23 12.75 2.72 -2.90
CA TRP A 23 12.49 1.70 -1.89
C TRP A 23 11.85 0.46 -2.51
N SER A 24 10.91 0.64 -3.42
CA SER A 24 10.30 -0.47 -4.14
C SER A 24 11.34 -1.26 -4.94
N ASP A 25 12.21 -0.56 -5.65
CA ASP A 25 13.29 -1.19 -6.41
C ASP A 25 14.22 -1.98 -5.50
N ARG A 26 14.55 -1.43 -4.35
CA ARG A 26 15.42 -2.07 -3.37
C ARG A 26 14.78 -3.35 -2.80
N ILE A 27 13.51 -3.25 -2.43
CA ILE A 27 12.75 -4.41 -1.94
C ILE A 27 12.73 -5.50 -2.99
N ARG A 28 12.41 -5.16 -4.25
CA ARG A 28 12.36 -6.13 -5.34
C ARG A 28 13.73 -6.75 -5.61
N THR A 29 14.78 -5.98 -5.52
CA THR A 29 16.16 -6.49 -5.70
C THR A 29 16.49 -7.52 -4.64
N ILE A 30 16.16 -7.22 -3.37
CA ILE A 30 16.39 -8.16 -2.27
C ILE A 30 15.58 -9.44 -2.48
N LEU A 31 14.30 -9.30 -2.83
CA LEU A 31 13.42 -10.46 -3.05
C LEU A 31 13.93 -11.33 -4.19
N ARG A 32 14.41 -10.72 -5.27
CA ARG A 32 14.98 -11.46 -6.40
C ARG A 32 16.19 -12.29 -6.02
N GLN A 33 17.01 -11.79 -5.10
CA GLN A 33 18.14 -12.55 -4.59
C GLN A 33 17.72 -13.85 -3.91
N TYR A 34 16.49 -13.91 -3.43
CA TYR A 34 15.90 -15.12 -2.83
C TYR A 34 14.97 -15.85 -3.79
N GLY A 35 14.99 -15.49 -5.06
CA GLY A 35 14.17 -16.15 -6.08
C GLY A 35 12.71 -15.74 -6.07
N ILE A 36 12.36 -14.62 -5.44
CA ILE A 36 10.97 -14.15 -5.34
C ILE A 36 10.77 -13.00 -6.30
N THR A 37 9.92 -13.22 -7.33
CA THR A 37 9.62 -12.22 -8.37
C THR A 37 8.15 -11.84 -8.43
N GLY A 38 7.29 -12.46 -7.64
CA GLY A 38 5.86 -12.19 -7.59
C GLY A 38 5.21 -13.03 -6.51
N GLY A 39 3.88 -13.11 -6.55
CA GLY A 39 3.09 -13.84 -5.59
C GLY A 39 2.35 -12.94 -4.64
N LEU A 40 1.70 -13.52 -3.64
CA LEU A 40 0.89 -12.81 -2.67
C LEU A 40 1.78 -12.07 -1.67
N ALA A 41 1.50 -10.80 -1.44
CA ALA A 41 2.23 -10.00 -0.47
C ALA A 41 1.28 -9.11 0.33
N LEU A 42 1.59 -8.96 1.62
CA LEU A 42 0.83 -8.11 2.53
C LEU A 42 1.60 -6.83 2.81
N ASP A 43 0.91 -5.70 2.75
CA ASP A 43 1.44 -4.41 3.17
C ASP A 43 0.69 -3.96 4.42
N LEU A 44 1.27 -4.24 5.58
CA LEU A 44 0.68 -3.87 6.86
C LEU A 44 0.97 -2.39 7.15
N GLY A 45 -0.08 -1.61 7.40
CA GLY A 45 0.06 -0.17 7.54
C GLY A 45 0.23 0.51 6.19
N CYS A 46 -0.56 0.10 5.19
CA CYS A 46 -0.39 0.55 3.80
C CYS A 46 -0.67 2.04 3.60
N GLY A 47 -1.38 2.69 4.54
CA GLY A 47 -1.71 4.10 4.43
C GLY A 47 -2.49 4.41 3.16
N THR A 48 -2.02 5.37 2.38
CA THR A 48 -2.67 5.77 1.13
C THR A 48 -2.30 4.90 -0.06
N GLY A 49 -1.53 3.84 0.15
CA GLY A 49 -1.29 2.79 -0.85
C GLY A 49 -0.19 3.07 -1.86
N LYS A 50 0.68 4.04 -1.63
CA LYS A 50 1.74 4.36 -2.60
C LYS A 50 2.68 3.18 -2.85
N MET A 51 3.19 2.56 -1.79
CA MET A 51 4.07 1.39 -1.92
C MET A 51 3.30 0.19 -2.45
N THR A 52 2.05 0.02 -1.99
CA THR A 52 1.18 -1.06 -2.43
C THR A 52 1.00 -1.03 -3.95
N GLU A 53 0.73 0.16 -4.51
CA GLU A 53 0.58 0.33 -5.95
C GLU A 53 1.86 0.00 -6.71
N LEU A 54 3.02 0.44 -6.20
CA LEU A 54 4.30 0.17 -6.86
C LEU A 54 4.62 -1.33 -6.89
N LEU A 55 4.34 -2.04 -5.81
CA LEU A 55 4.57 -3.48 -5.75
C LEU A 55 3.56 -4.24 -6.61
N ALA A 56 2.31 -3.77 -6.68
CA ALA A 56 1.32 -4.35 -7.59
C ALA A 56 1.76 -4.19 -9.04
N GLU A 57 2.28 -3.01 -9.40
CA GLU A 57 2.81 -2.76 -10.74
C GLU A 57 3.98 -3.68 -11.06
N ALA A 58 4.76 -4.03 -10.04
CA ALA A 58 5.89 -4.93 -10.19
C ALA A 58 5.48 -6.41 -10.35
N GLY A 59 4.21 -6.73 -10.22
CA GLY A 59 3.69 -8.08 -10.44
C GLY A 59 3.29 -8.85 -9.19
N PHE A 60 3.29 -8.20 -8.02
CA PHE A 60 2.82 -8.85 -6.80
C PHE A 60 1.31 -8.76 -6.65
N ASP A 61 0.71 -9.81 -6.11
CA ASP A 61 -0.69 -9.80 -5.71
C ASP A 61 -0.77 -9.14 -4.33
N MET A 62 -1.20 -7.89 -4.29
CA MET A 62 -1.11 -7.09 -3.08
C MET A 62 -2.38 -7.13 -2.25
N ILE A 63 -2.20 -7.24 -0.93
CA ILE A 63 -3.23 -6.98 0.06
C ILE A 63 -2.70 -5.85 0.96
N GLY A 64 -3.38 -4.72 0.96
CA GLY A 64 -3.05 -3.59 1.83
C GLY A 64 -3.94 -3.57 3.06
N VAL A 65 -3.35 -3.41 4.22
CA VAL A 65 -4.07 -3.40 5.49
C VAL A 65 -3.76 -2.12 6.24
N ASP A 66 -4.77 -1.44 6.72
CA ASP A 66 -4.61 -0.26 7.56
C ASP A 66 -5.81 -0.14 8.50
N ASN A 67 -5.64 0.57 9.60
CA ASN A 67 -6.72 0.82 10.54
C ASN A 67 -7.38 2.19 10.33
N SER A 68 -6.94 2.94 9.34
CA SER A 68 -7.50 4.25 9.01
C SER A 68 -8.38 4.16 7.78
N GLU A 69 -9.69 4.39 7.97
CA GLU A 69 -10.66 4.40 6.88
C GLU A 69 -10.33 5.48 5.85
N ASP A 70 -9.94 6.66 6.31
CA ASP A 70 -9.62 7.79 5.42
C ASP A 70 -8.38 7.50 4.57
N MET A 71 -7.38 6.85 5.13
CA MET A 71 -6.20 6.44 4.37
C MET A 71 -6.56 5.42 3.29
N LEU A 72 -7.36 4.42 3.66
CA LEU A 72 -7.79 3.40 2.72
C LEU A 72 -8.70 3.96 1.62
N GLU A 73 -9.49 4.98 1.93
CA GLU A 73 -10.31 5.64 0.92
C GLU A 73 -9.45 6.23 -0.19
N LEU A 74 -8.34 6.89 0.17
CA LEU A 74 -7.39 7.42 -0.81
C LEU A 74 -6.67 6.29 -1.55
N ALA A 75 -6.35 5.20 -0.85
CA ALA A 75 -5.74 4.04 -1.50
C ALA A 75 -6.67 3.43 -2.54
N MET A 76 -7.96 3.32 -2.23
CA MET A 76 -8.95 2.80 -3.16
C MET A 76 -9.16 3.73 -4.37
N GLU A 77 -9.07 5.04 -4.18
CA GLU A 77 -9.10 5.99 -5.28
C GLU A 77 -7.91 5.77 -6.23
N LYS A 78 -6.72 5.57 -5.69
CA LYS A 78 -5.54 5.26 -6.50
C LYS A 78 -5.73 3.97 -7.28
N ARG A 79 -6.31 2.95 -6.64
CA ARG A 79 -6.59 1.68 -7.30
C ARG A 79 -7.54 1.84 -8.48
N LEU A 80 -8.55 2.69 -8.35
CA LEU A 80 -9.48 2.96 -9.44
C LEU A 80 -8.77 3.58 -10.64
N VAL A 81 -7.82 4.47 -10.39
CA VAL A 81 -7.07 5.12 -11.44
C VAL A 81 -6.06 4.16 -12.08
N SER A 82 -5.35 3.39 -11.27
CA SER A 82 -4.30 2.49 -11.77
C SER A 82 -4.86 1.25 -12.45
N GLY A 83 -6.03 0.79 -12.00
CA GLY A 83 -6.61 -0.46 -12.45
C GLY A 83 -5.97 -1.70 -11.87
N HIS A 84 -5.05 -1.57 -10.91
CA HIS A 84 -4.43 -2.72 -10.27
C HIS A 84 -5.44 -3.46 -9.39
N ASP A 85 -5.31 -4.78 -9.37
CA ASP A 85 -6.18 -5.65 -8.58
C ASP A 85 -5.59 -5.80 -7.18
N ILE A 86 -5.94 -4.87 -6.30
CA ILE A 86 -5.44 -4.82 -4.93
C ILE A 86 -6.61 -4.96 -3.98
N LEU A 87 -6.47 -5.84 -2.99
CA LEU A 87 -7.45 -5.97 -1.91
C LEU A 87 -7.02 -5.08 -0.75
N TYR A 88 -7.89 -4.16 -0.33
CA TYR A 88 -7.66 -3.32 0.84
C TYR A 88 -8.57 -3.75 1.98
N LEU A 89 -8.01 -3.89 3.17
CA LEU A 89 -8.73 -4.33 4.36
C LEU A 89 -8.57 -3.30 5.49
N LEU A 90 -9.71 -2.92 6.07
CA LEU A 90 -9.73 -2.08 7.27
C LEU A 90 -9.64 -3.00 8.49
N GLN A 91 -8.47 -3.06 9.11
CA GLN A 91 -8.19 -3.97 10.21
C GLN A 91 -7.27 -3.33 11.22
N ASP A 92 -7.49 -3.63 12.48
CA ASP A 92 -6.49 -3.36 13.52
C ASP A 92 -5.39 -4.42 13.36
N MET A 93 -4.18 -3.97 13.10
CA MET A 93 -3.06 -4.88 12.84
C MET A 93 -2.71 -5.76 14.02
N GLN A 94 -3.06 -5.34 15.25
CA GLN A 94 -2.86 -6.17 16.44
C GLN A 94 -3.83 -7.34 16.51
N GLU A 95 -4.97 -7.23 15.81
CA GLU A 95 -6.02 -8.24 15.79
C GLU A 95 -6.11 -8.95 14.44
N PHE A 96 -5.20 -8.62 13.52
CA PHE A 96 -5.25 -9.17 12.17
C PHE A 96 -4.92 -10.66 12.15
N GLU A 97 -5.78 -11.44 11.51
CA GLU A 97 -5.60 -12.86 11.30
C GLU A 97 -5.74 -13.19 9.82
N LEU A 98 -4.93 -14.12 9.33
CA LEU A 98 -4.90 -14.52 7.92
C LEU A 98 -5.87 -15.64 7.58
N TYR A 99 -6.55 -16.20 8.57
CA TYR A 99 -7.48 -17.32 8.33
C TYR A 99 -8.81 -17.18 8.99
#